data_f473f2c6fb24fa89562ecd437b860b18
#
_entry.id   f473f2c6fb24fa89562ecd437b860b18
#
_cell.length_a   1.000
_cell.length_b   1.000
_cell.length_c   1.000
_cell.angle_alpha   90.00
_cell.angle_beta   90.00
_cell.angle_gamma   90.00
#
_symmetry.space_group_name_H-M   'P 1'
#
loop_
_entity.id
_entity.type
_entity.pdbx_description
1 polymer ?
#
loop_
_entity_poly.entity_id
_entity_poly.type
_entity_poly.pdbx_seq_one_letter_code
_entity_poly.pdbx_strand_id
1 'polypeptide(L)'
;AGWNTGKEVTYKGSEATYHAYLSEDGKNAWIYLVETTNKTKSLKFPDTVEGAVVTRVGYDTALRKLEDADEFNQNISGVTVEYAHGVDGWSEKTINVESVVLPKNLTILESTALSGLRKVKSITIPDGVQKISAETFYGCKSLKEVKLPKSLASFDNYTSFSACPKLSKVTLSKENKSFKMQKGLLLNKKGTKLIWAVPAKNKITVPDSVTSIADNALKAGKATSVYLGKKVKMIGKDAIAGKKITKVSIAKKNKSIAKQG
;
A
#
# COMPACT_ATOMS: atom_id res chain seq x y z
N ALA A 1 -19.02 -4.38 -13.53
CA ALA A 1 -19.05 -3.64 -14.81
C ALA A 1 -17.67 -3.71 -15.45
N GLY A 2 -17.62 -3.91 -16.76
CA GLY A 2 -16.38 -3.93 -17.52
C GLY A 2 -15.79 -2.54 -17.72
N TRP A 3 -14.55 -2.49 -18.16
CA TRP A 3 -13.83 -1.26 -18.48
C TRP A 3 -13.62 -1.17 -19.99
N ASN A 4 -13.83 0.03 -20.54
CA ASN A 4 -13.59 0.29 -21.95
C ASN A 4 -12.12 0.65 -22.17
N THR A 5 -11.28 -0.36 -22.31
CA THR A 5 -9.84 -0.20 -22.49
C THR A 5 -9.43 0.23 -23.90
N GLY A 6 -10.36 0.16 -24.86
CA GLY A 6 -10.13 0.65 -26.22
C GLY A 6 -10.23 2.16 -26.38
N LYS A 7 -10.65 2.89 -25.35
CA LYS A 7 -10.80 4.34 -25.39
C LYS A 7 -10.20 4.98 -24.14
N GLU A 8 -9.03 5.56 -24.31
CA GLU A 8 -8.37 6.36 -23.28
C GLU A 8 -8.97 7.76 -23.22
N VAL A 9 -9.13 8.28 -22.02
CA VAL A 9 -9.46 9.68 -21.74
C VAL A 9 -8.39 10.29 -20.87
N THR A 10 -8.17 11.59 -21.01
CA THR A 10 -7.12 12.29 -20.27
C THR A 10 -7.68 13.47 -19.48
N TYR A 11 -7.04 13.75 -18.35
CA TYR A 11 -7.23 14.95 -17.57
C TYR A 11 -5.90 15.66 -17.41
N LYS A 12 -5.80 16.89 -17.91
CA LYS A 12 -4.61 17.73 -17.76
C LYS A 12 -4.73 18.55 -16.48
N GLY A 13 -4.00 18.13 -15.45
CA GLY A 13 -3.87 18.90 -14.20
C GLY A 13 -2.83 20.00 -14.34
N SER A 14 -2.64 20.76 -13.25
CA SER A 14 -1.67 21.86 -13.22
C SER A 14 -0.21 21.39 -13.32
N GLU A 15 0.10 20.22 -12.77
CA GLU A 15 1.47 19.71 -12.71
C GLU A 15 1.65 18.30 -13.29
N ALA A 16 0.56 17.64 -13.65
CA ALA A 16 0.58 16.26 -14.17
C ALA A 16 -0.60 16.02 -15.11
N THR A 17 -0.45 15.06 -16.01
CA THR A 17 -1.52 14.59 -16.88
C THR A 17 -1.94 13.18 -16.46
N TYR A 18 -3.23 12.99 -16.30
CA TYR A 18 -3.80 11.74 -15.80
C TYR A 18 -4.53 11.03 -16.94
N HIS A 19 -4.16 9.78 -17.18
CA HIS A 19 -4.75 8.93 -18.20
C HIS A 19 -5.67 7.91 -17.55
N ALA A 20 -6.87 7.77 -18.10
CA ALA A 20 -7.89 6.91 -17.52
C ALA A 20 -8.65 6.12 -18.58
N TYR A 21 -9.16 4.98 -18.16
CA TYR A 21 -10.24 4.28 -18.86
C TYR A 21 -11.56 4.53 -18.15
N LEU A 22 -12.64 4.65 -18.92
CA LEU A 22 -13.98 4.72 -18.39
C LEU A 22 -14.58 3.32 -18.29
N SER A 23 -15.45 3.11 -17.30
CA SER A 23 -16.31 1.92 -17.29
C SER A 23 -17.24 1.92 -18.52
N GLU A 24 -17.73 0.74 -18.89
CA GLU A 24 -18.61 0.59 -20.05
C GLU A 24 -19.87 1.47 -19.98
N ASP A 25 -20.39 1.68 -18.76
CA ASP A 25 -21.53 2.56 -18.51
C ASP A 25 -21.16 4.05 -18.42
N GLY A 26 -19.88 4.38 -18.51
CA GLY A 26 -19.36 5.74 -18.43
C GLY A 26 -19.44 6.41 -17.08
N LYS A 27 -19.80 5.71 -16.02
CA LYS A 27 -20.00 6.29 -14.68
C LYS A 27 -18.72 6.38 -13.84
N ASN A 28 -17.77 5.48 -14.07
CA ASN A 28 -16.54 5.37 -13.31
C ASN A 28 -15.31 5.56 -14.19
N ALA A 29 -14.24 6.07 -13.59
CA ALA A 29 -12.95 6.21 -14.22
C ALA A 29 -11.88 5.46 -13.43
N TRP A 30 -10.93 4.89 -14.14
CA TRP A 30 -9.76 4.22 -13.61
C TRP A 30 -8.52 4.91 -14.14
N ILE A 31 -7.83 5.66 -13.29
CA ILE A 31 -6.55 6.29 -13.63
C ILE A 31 -5.46 5.23 -13.54
N TYR A 32 -4.94 4.84 -14.70
CA TYR A 32 -3.93 3.80 -14.80
C TYR A 32 -2.52 4.34 -15.07
N LEU A 33 -2.41 5.62 -15.45
CA LEU A 33 -1.16 6.26 -15.78
C LEU A 33 -1.17 7.74 -15.40
N VAL A 34 -0.07 8.20 -14.83
CA VAL A 34 0.15 9.61 -14.52
C VAL A 34 1.45 10.08 -15.19
N GLU A 35 1.34 11.04 -16.09
CA GLU A 35 2.50 11.69 -16.69
C GLU A 35 2.94 12.87 -15.85
N THR A 36 4.21 12.86 -15.48
CA THR A 36 4.87 13.91 -14.69
C THR A 36 6.09 14.46 -15.42
N THR A 37 6.65 15.52 -14.90
CA THR A 37 7.94 16.06 -15.31
C THR A 37 8.87 16.15 -14.09
N ASN A 38 10.15 16.44 -14.30
CA ASN A 38 11.07 16.67 -13.18
C ASN A 38 10.72 17.91 -12.34
N LYS A 39 9.77 18.72 -12.78
CA LYS A 39 9.27 19.90 -12.06
C LYS A 39 7.99 19.62 -11.27
N THR A 40 7.36 18.46 -11.46
CA THR A 40 6.14 18.10 -10.75
C THR A 40 6.40 17.94 -9.26
N LYS A 41 5.77 18.76 -8.44
CA LYS A 41 5.89 18.72 -6.97
C LYS A 41 4.62 18.20 -6.28
N SER A 42 3.48 18.31 -6.93
CA SER A 42 2.19 17.94 -6.37
C SER A 42 1.40 17.09 -7.35
N LEU A 43 0.87 15.98 -6.85
CA LEU A 43 -0.11 15.16 -7.56
C LEU A 43 -1.48 15.37 -6.92
N LYS A 44 -2.28 16.22 -7.55
CA LYS A 44 -3.67 16.38 -7.17
C LYS A 44 -4.54 15.60 -8.16
N PHE A 45 -4.89 14.39 -7.78
CA PHE A 45 -5.75 13.54 -8.62
C PHE A 45 -7.12 14.17 -8.80
N PRO A 46 -7.70 14.14 -10.01
CA PRO A 46 -9.05 14.63 -10.22
C PRO A 46 -10.09 13.70 -9.57
N ASP A 47 -11.16 14.25 -9.07
CA ASP A 47 -12.29 13.46 -8.55
C ASP A 47 -13.13 12.85 -9.66
N THR A 48 -13.15 13.51 -10.82
CA THR A 48 -13.83 13.05 -12.03
C THR A 48 -12.96 13.26 -13.26
N VAL A 49 -13.16 12.42 -14.26
CA VAL A 49 -12.58 12.58 -15.61
C VAL A 49 -13.70 12.44 -16.62
N GLU A 50 -13.93 13.48 -17.42
CA GLU A 50 -15.05 13.57 -18.38
C GLU A 50 -16.40 13.19 -17.74
N GLY A 51 -16.64 13.66 -16.52
CA GLY A 51 -17.88 13.40 -15.78
C GLY A 51 -17.94 12.03 -15.07
N ALA A 52 -17.02 11.13 -15.34
CA ALA A 52 -16.95 9.84 -14.66
C ALA A 52 -16.19 9.95 -13.32
N VAL A 53 -16.71 9.30 -12.30
CA VAL A 53 -16.12 9.33 -10.96
C VAL A 53 -14.86 8.46 -10.90
N VAL A 54 -13.75 9.00 -10.45
CA VAL A 54 -12.50 8.24 -10.28
C VAL A 54 -12.64 7.33 -9.06
N THR A 55 -12.69 6.03 -9.32
CA THR A 55 -12.86 4.99 -8.30
C THR A 55 -11.65 4.07 -8.14
N ARG A 56 -10.75 4.04 -9.13
CA ARG A 56 -9.54 3.22 -9.12
C ARG A 56 -8.34 4.01 -9.58
N VAL A 57 -7.21 3.79 -8.93
CA VAL A 57 -5.90 4.35 -9.29
C VAL A 57 -4.87 3.23 -9.23
N GLY A 58 -4.05 3.12 -10.26
CA GLY A 58 -2.94 2.20 -10.30
C GLY A 58 -3.08 1.12 -11.37
N TYR A 59 -2.19 0.13 -11.29
CA TYR A 59 -2.05 -0.88 -12.31
C TYR A 59 -2.66 -2.21 -11.87
N ASP A 60 -3.35 -2.87 -12.78
CA ASP A 60 -3.84 -4.24 -12.60
C ASP A 60 -3.25 -5.12 -13.71
N THR A 61 -2.83 -6.33 -13.35
CA THR A 61 -2.33 -7.33 -14.30
C THR A 61 -3.34 -7.65 -15.41
N ALA A 62 -4.63 -7.43 -15.18
CA ALA A 62 -5.65 -7.57 -16.21
C ALA A 62 -5.47 -6.58 -17.37
N LEU A 63 -4.99 -5.36 -17.12
CA LEU A 63 -4.66 -4.39 -18.18
C LEU A 63 -3.54 -4.89 -19.09
N ARG A 64 -2.56 -5.56 -18.52
CA ARG A 64 -1.41 -6.08 -19.24
C ARG A 64 -1.79 -7.11 -20.32
N LYS A 65 -2.90 -7.81 -20.13
CA LYS A 65 -3.41 -8.78 -21.10
C LYS A 65 -4.14 -8.12 -22.28
N LEU A 66 -4.50 -6.86 -22.11
CA LEU A 66 -5.31 -6.10 -23.09
C LEU A 66 -4.46 -5.13 -23.91
N GLU A 67 -3.26 -4.83 -23.47
CA GLU A 67 -2.32 -3.95 -24.14
C GLU A 67 -1.07 -4.72 -24.55
N ASP A 68 -0.47 -4.30 -25.67
CA ASP A 68 0.82 -4.85 -26.08
C ASP A 68 1.86 -4.50 -25.00
N ALA A 69 2.45 -5.52 -24.41
CA ALA A 69 3.35 -5.36 -23.28
C ALA A 69 4.56 -4.46 -23.60
N ASP A 70 4.99 -4.45 -24.86
CA ASP A 70 6.13 -3.63 -25.29
C ASP A 70 5.75 -2.16 -25.43
N GLU A 71 4.57 -1.87 -25.92
CA GLU A 71 4.04 -0.51 -26.04
C GLU A 71 3.78 0.08 -24.65
N PHE A 72 3.25 -0.71 -23.76
CA PHE A 72 3.03 -0.35 -22.37
C PHE A 72 4.35 -0.01 -21.67
N ASN A 73 5.39 -0.81 -21.86
CA ASN A 73 6.68 -0.62 -21.22
C ASN A 73 7.49 0.59 -21.76
N GLN A 74 7.23 1.01 -22.99
CA GLN A 74 7.97 2.10 -23.62
C GLN A 74 7.40 3.49 -23.35
N ASN A 75 6.10 3.57 -23.12
CA ASN A 75 5.38 4.84 -23.05
C ASN A 75 4.98 5.26 -21.63
N ILE A 76 5.24 4.42 -20.64
CA ILE A 76 4.80 4.72 -19.30
C ILE A 76 5.88 5.43 -18.52
N SER A 77 5.69 6.72 -18.38
CA SER A 77 6.51 7.59 -17.54
C SER A 77 5.69 8.11 -16.36
N GLY A 78 4.90 7.26 -15.74
CA GLY A 78 4.04 7.67 -14.64
C GLY A 78 4.49 7.13 -13.31
N VAL A 79 3.84 7.59 -12.28
CA VAL A 79 4.03 7.16 -10.90
C VAL A 79 3.83 5.65 -10.75
N THR A 80 2.98 5.08 -11.60
CA THR A 80 2.50 3.71 -11.43
C THR A 80 3.36 2.64 -12.08
N VAL A 81 4.25 3.00 -12.99
CA VAL A 81 4.87 1.97 -13.85
C VAL A 81 6.39 1.97 -13.90
N GLU A 82 7.02 3.10 -13.81
CA GLU A 82 8.49 3.10 -13.77
C GLU A 82 9.04 2.30 -12.62
N TYR A 83 8.22 2.11 -11.60
CA TYR A 83 8.58 1.30 -10.46
C TYR A 83 8.50 -0.21 -10.74
N ALA A 84 7.57 -0.66 -11.57
CA ALA A 84 7.42 -2.08 -11.89
C ALA A 84 8.68 -2.69 -12.55
N HIS A 85 9.55 -1.86 -13.11
CA HIS A 85 10.84 -2.27 -13.65
C HIS A 85 11.98 -2.20 -12.64
N GLY A 86 11.63 -2.07 -11.42
CA GLY A 86 12.46 -2.27 -10.27
C GLY A 86 13.54 -1.29 -10.16
N VAL A 87 13.71 -0.60 -9.48
CA VAL A 87 14.94 -0.27 -9.25
C VAL A 87 15.32 1.01 -8.74
N ASP A 88 16.39 1.09 -8.49
CA ASP A 88 17.31 2.21 -8.25
C ASP A 88 17.20 3.35 -9.30
N GLY A 89 16.50 3.11 -10.37
CA GLY A 89 16.24 4.08 -11.41
C GLY A 89 14.85 4.64 -11.33
N TRP A 90 14.58 5.38 -10.29
CA TRP A 90 13.43 6.25 -10.32
C TRP A 90 13.55 7.21 -11.47
N SER A 91 12.45 7.37 -12.16
CA SER A 91 12.32 8.44 -13.10
C SER A 91 12.68 9.77 -12.44
N GLU A 92 13.54 10.52 -13.05
CA GLU A 92 13.76 11.91 -12.68
C GLU A 92 12.46 12.72 -12.68
N LYS A 93 11.43 12.21 -13.35
CA LYS A 93 10.12 12.85 -13.49
C LYS A 93 9.24 12.76 -12.22
N THR A 94 9.50 11.80 -11.34
CA THR A 94 8.73 11.67 -10.08
C THR A 94 9.52 12.04 -8.85
N ILE A 95 10.82 12.23 -8.97
CA ILE A 95 11.73 12.44 -7.83
C ILE A 95 11.39 13.66 -6.99
N ASN A 96 10.75 14.66 -7.55
CA ASN A 96 10.42 15.91 -6.88
C ASN A 96 8.97 15.99 -6.34
N VAL A 97 8.19 14.96 -6.54
CA VAL A 97 6.82 14.91 -5.99
C VAL A 97 6.89 14.89 -4.47
N GLU A 98 6.30 15.91 -3.84
CA GLU A 98 6.31 16.09 -2.38
C GLU A 98 4.95 15.85 -1.73
N SER A 99 3.86 15.98 -2.49
CA SER A 99 2.51 15.83 -1.98
C SER A 99 1.60 15.09 -2.95
N VAL A 100 0.66 14.35 -2.39
CA VAL A 100 -0.36 13.61 -3.13
C VAL A 100 -1.71 13.81 -2.47
N VAL A 101 -2.70 14.21 -3.26
CA VAL A 101 -4.10 14.22 -2.87
C VAL A 101 -4.85 13.24 -3.76
N LEU A 102 -5.39 12.20 -3.17
CA LEU A 102 -6.12 11.14 -3.86
C LEU A 102 -7.57 11.55 -4.16
N PRO A 103 -8.21 10.94 -5.18
CA PRO A 103 -9.61 11.24 -5.49
C PRO A 103 -10.53 10.91 -4.32
N LYS A 104 -11.46 11.79 -4.01
CA LYS A 104 -12.32 11.65 -2.81
C LYS A 104 -13.23 10.42 -2.82
N ASN A 105 -13.57 9.89 -3.99
CA ASN A 105 -14.45 8.72 -4.14
C ASN A 105 -13.70 7.45 -4.54
N LEU A 106 -12.40 7.43 -4.33
CA LEU A 106 -11.56 6.27 -4.60
C LEU A 106 -12.03 5.07 -3.77
N THR A 107 -12.10 3.90 -4.41
CA THR A 107 -12.49 2.64 -3.76
C THR A 107 -11.37 1.61 -3.73
N ILE A 108 -10.47 1.65 -4.69
CA ILE A 108 -9.35 0.70 -4.79
C ILE A 108 -8.07 1.44 -5.15
N LEU A 109 -7.02 1.21 -4.37
CA LEU A 109 -5.64 1.45 -4.76
C LEU A 109 -5.08 0.16 -5.35
N GLU A 110 -4.89 0.16 -6.65
CA GLU A 110 -4.33 -0.95 -7.40
C GLU A 110 -2.82 -1.07 -7.20
N SER A 111 -2.24 -2.14 -7.71
CA SER A 111 -0.80 -2.37 -7.60
C SER A 111 0.01 -1.18 -8.11
N THR A 112 1.11 -0.90 -7.44
CA THR A 112 2.09 0.12 -7.78
C THR A 112 1.58 1.56 -7.86
N ALA A 113 0.34 1.83 -7.46
CA ALA A 113 -0.33 3.12 -7.68
C ALA A 113 0.50 4.36 -7.32
N LEU A 114 1.19 4.32 -6.19
CA LEU A 114 1.99 5.44 -5.68
C LEU A 114 3.41 4.99 -5.30
N SER A 115 3.90 3.93 -5.91
CA SER A 115 5.24 3.43 -5.63
C SER A 115 6.30 4.46 -6.02
N GLY A 116 7.35 4.54 -5.22
CA GLY A 116 8.54 5.31 -5.57
C GLY A 116 8.50 6.81 -5.37
N LEU A 117 7.54 7.32 -4.67
CA LEU A 117 7.46 8.75 -4.35
C LEU A 117 8.41 9.07 -3.19
N ARG A 118 9.67 9.34 -3.51
CA ARG A 118 10.76 9.45 -2.54
C ARG A 118 10.65 10.61 -1.57
N LYS A 119 9.96 11.69 -1.94
CA LYS A 119 9.86 12.92 -1.12
C LYS A 119 8.55 13.07 -0.39
N VAL A 120 7.56 12.25 -0.68
CA VAL A 120 6.26 12.30 0.01
C VAL A 120 6.43 11.84 1.45
N LYS A 121 6.05 12.70 2.41
CA LYS A 121 6.22 12.45 3.85
C LYS A 121 4.96 11.92 4.52
N SER A 122 3.80 12.25 3.98
CA SER A 122 2.51 11.83 4.52
C SER A 122 1.48 11.64 3.43
N ILE A 123 0.53 10.76 3.68
CA ILE A 123 -0.61 10.56 2.79
C ILE A 123 -1.86 10.22 3.59
N THR A 124 -2.98 10.78 3.15
CA THR A 124 -4.31 10.42 3.65
C THR A 124 -5.02 9.61 2.59
N ILE A 125 -5.38 8.39 2.94
CA ILE A 125 -6.16 7.51 2.07
C ILE A 125 -7.64 7.81 2.32
N PRO A 126 -8.41 8.20 1.28
CA PRO A 126 -9.79 8.63 1.44
C PRO A 126 -10.71 7.56 2.02
N ASP A 127 -11.71 8.00 2.77
CA ASP A 127 -12.82 7.14 3.16
C ASP A 127 -13.53 6.62 1.89
N GLY A 128 -13.87 5.36 1.88
CA GLY A 128 -14.38 4.66 0.70
C GLY A 128 -13.37 3.68 0.11
N VAL A 129 -12.05 3.87 0.32
CA VAL A 129 -11.04 2.91 -0.13
C VAL A 129 -11.18 1.61 0.66
N GLN A 130 -11.48 0.54 -0.05
CA GLN A 130 -11.70 -0.79 0.51
C GLN A 130 -10.48 -1.68 0.42
N LYS A 131 -9.59 -1.42 -0.55
CA LYS A 131 -8.45 -2.28 -0.85
C LYS A 131 -7.19 -1.49 -1.15
N ILE A 132 -6.09 -1.89 -0.51
CA ILE A 132 -4.72 -1.49 -0.81
C ILE A 132 -3.98 -2.71 -1.33
N SER A 133 -3.59 -2.67 -2.60
CA SER A 133 -2.97 -3.78 -3.31
C SER A 133 -1.46 -3.83 -3.12
N ALA A 134 -0.82 -4.86 -3.68
CA ALA A 134 0.62 -5.05 -3.62
C ALA A 134 1.38 -3.85 -4.19
N GLU A 135 2.49 -3.51 -3.57
CA GLU A 135 3.44 -2.49 -4.03
C GLU A 135 2.87 -1.07 -4.17
N THR A 136 1.68 -0.82 -3.65
CA THR A 136 1.02 0.50 -3.79
C THR A 136 1.92 1.65 -3.37
N PHE A 137 2.63 1.52 -2.26
CA PHE A 137 3.55 2.55 -1.73
C PHE A 137 5.00 2.05 -1.65
N TYR A 138 5.33 1.04 -2.40
CA TYR A 138 6.69 0.50 -2.35
C TYR A 138 7.73 1.59 -2.66
N GLY A 139 8.77 1.67 -1.84
CA GLY A 139 9.88 2.59 -2.08
C GLY A 139 9.58 4.05 -1.80
N CYS A 140 8.52 4.36 -1.07
CA CYS A 140 8.25 5.70 -0.56
C CYS A 140 9.20 5.99 0.61
N LYS A 141 10.44 6.32 0.30
CA LYS A 141 11.56 6.37 1.25
C LYS A 141 11.45 7.45 2.34
N SER A 142 10.70 8.51 2.08
CA SER A 142 10.49 9.60 3.05
C SER A 142 9.16 9.51 3.79
N LEU A 143 8.31 8.56 3.43
CA LEU A 143 6.98 8.43 4.02
C LEU A 143 7.07 8.11 5.50
N LYS A 144 6.49 8.99 6.33
CA LYS A 144 6.49 8.89 7.80
C LYS A 144 5.12 8.60 8.38
N GLU A 145 4.07 9.11 7.73
CA GLU A 145 2.71 9.04 8.24
C GLU A 145 1.71 8.65 7.15
N VAL A 146 0.83 7.71 7.50
CA VAL A 146 -0.30 7.30 6.65
C VAL A 146 -1.56 7.27 7.50
N LYS A 147 -2.64 7.88 6.98
CA LYS A 147 -3.98 7.76 7.54
C LYS A 147 -4.77 6.75 6.72
N LEU A 148 -5.09 5.62 7.34
CA LEU A 148 -5.90 4.56 6.73
C LEU A 148 -7.40 4.83 6.94
N PRO A 149 -8.24 4.50 5.94
CA PRO A 149 -9.65 4.83 5.99
C PRO A 149 -10.48 3.83 6.81
N LYS A 150 -11.63 4.29 7.29
CA LYS A 150 -12.61 3.43 7.99
C LYS A 150 -13.16 2.30 7.12
N SER A 151 -13.11 2.46 5.81
CA SER A 151 -13.63 1.49 4.82
C SER A 151 -12.67 0.35 4.47
N LEU A 152 -11.39 0.46 4.88
CA LEU A 152 -10.37 -0.53 4.50
C LEU A 152 -10.76 -1.93 4.98
N ALA A 153 -10.83 -2.88 4.04
CA ALA A 153 -11.19 -4.27 4.29
C ALA A 153 -10.15 -5.28 3.78
N SER A 154 -9.30 -4.86 2.86
CA SER A 154 -8.25 -5.70 2.27
C SER A 154 -6.94 -4.93 2.17
N PHE A 155 -5.89 -5.54 2.68
CA PHE A 155 -4.57 -4.90 2.78
C PHE A 155 -3.48 -5.91 2.46
N ASP A 156 -2.67 -5.62 1.44
CA ASP A 156 -1.45 -6.40 1.19
C ASP A 156 -0.42 -6.05 2.26
N ASN A 157 -0.14 -7.00 3.13
CA ASN A 157 0.76 -6.79 4.27
C ASN A 157 2.23 -7.05 3.95
N TYR A 158 2.54 -7.48 2.73
CA TYR A 158 3.90 -7.83 2.37
C TYR A 158 4.62 -6.71 1.61
N THR A 159 4.04 -6.24 0.52
CA THR A 159 4.74 -5.33 -0.39
C THR A 159 4.16 -3.92 -0.45
N SER A 160 2.94 -3.70 0.07
CA SER A 160 2.30 -2.39 -0.03
C SER A 160 3.12 -1.24 0.54
N PHE A 161 3.85 -1.46 1.63
CA PHE A 161 4.74 -0.49 2.25
C PHE A 161 6.18 -1.00 2.39
N SER A 162 6.60 -1.93 1.57
CA SER A 162 8.00 -2.36 1.54
C SER A 162 8.90 -1.20 1.11
N ALA A 163 10.14 -1.17 1.60
CA ALA A 163 11.09 -0.10 1.35
C ALA A 163 10.58 1.30 1.73
N CYS A 164 9.76 1.37 2.79
CA CYS A 164 9.32 2.60 3.44
C CYS A 164 9.93 2.68 4.84
N PRO A 165 11.24 2.85 4.98
CA PRO A 165 11.95 2.64 6.25
C PRO A 165 11.60 3.65 7.34
N LYS A 166 11.02 4.79 6.98
CA LYS A 166 10.66 5.86 7.91
C LYS A 166 9.21 5.82 8.37
N LEU A 167 8.39 4.93 7.79
CA LEU A 167 6.98 4.85 8.14
C LEU A 167 6.81 4.37 9.59
N SER A 168 6.43 5.30 10.46
CA SER A 168 6.31 5.08 11.90
C SER A 168 4.92 5.37 12.45
N LYS A 169 4.17 6.26 11.80
CA LYS A 169 2.84 6.66 12.25
C LYS A 169 1.78 6.23 11.24
N VAL A 170 1.00 5.24 11.61
CA VAL A 170 -0.16 4.79 10.84
C VAL A 170 -1.37 4.86 11.75
N THR A 171 -2.35 5.64 11.33
CA THR A 171 -3.62 5.80 12.06
C THR A 171 -4.74 5.11 11.32
N LEU A 172 -5.69 4.63 12.05
CA LEU A 172 -6.88 3.95 11.53
C LEU A 172 -8.08 4.35 12.39
N SER A 173 -9.18 4.71 11.74
CA SER A 173 -10.42 5.03 12.43
C SER A 173 -10.89 3.85 13.30
N LYS A 174 -11.35 4.15 14.52
CA LYS A 174 -11.98 3.16 15.41
C LYS A 174 -13.28 2.59 14.80
N GLU A 175 -13.85 3.25 13.82
CA GLU A 175 -15.03 2.78 13.09
C GLU A 175 -14.71 1.72 12.04
N ASN A 176 -13.42 1.48 11.73
CA ASN A 176 -13.06 0.38 10.84
C ASN A 176 -13.55 -0.95 11.40
N LYS A 177 -14.24 -1.72 10.56
CA LYS A 177 -14.85 -2.99 10.98
C LYS A 177 -13.94 -4.21 10.81
N SER A 178 -12.86 -4.07 10.06
CA SER A 178 -11.99 -5.20 9.72
C SER A 178 -10.70 -5.22 10.55
N PHE A 179 -10.18 -4.05 10.88
CA PHE A 179 -8.87 -3.89 11.50
C PHE A 179 -8.89 -2.91 12.67
N LYS A 180 -7.83 -2.97 13.47
CA LYS A 180 -7.47 -1.92 14.43
C LYS A 180 -5.95 -1.73 14.49
N MET A 181 -5.54 -0.52 14.80
CA MET A 181 -4.13 -0.20 15.07
C MET A 181 -3.89 -0.15 16.57
N GLN A 182 -2.81 -0.77 17.02
CA GLN A 182 -2.40 -0.76 18.43
C GLN A 182 -0.87 -0.69 18.49
N LYS A 183 -0.34 0.40 19.00
CA LYS A 183 1.12 0.59 19.19
C LYS A 183 1.96 0.26 17.96
N GLY A 184 1.55 0.71 16.80
CA GLY A 184 2.23 0.46 15.53
C GLY A 184 1.99 -0.91 14.91
N LEU A 185 1.06 -1.68 15.45
CA LEU A 185 0.67 -2.98 14.94
C LEU A 185 -0.72 -2.93 14.34
N LEU A 186 -0.87 -3.48 13.13
CA LEU A 186 -2.17 -3.69 12.50
C LEU A 186 -2.69 -5.07 12.89
N LEU A 187 -3.81 -5.09 13.57
CA LEU A 187 -4.48 -6.30 14.02
C LEU A 187 -5.82 -6.46 13.29
N ASN A 188 -6.34 -7.69 13.26
CA ASN A 188 -7.77 -7.86 12.95
C ASN A 188 -8.61 -7.15 14.01
N LYS A 189 -9.87 -6.89 13.72
CA LYS A 189 -10.73 -6.10 14.63
C LYS A 189 -10.84 -6.69 16.04
N LYS A 190 -10.86 -8.02 16.15
CA LYS A 190 -10.90 -8.72 17.45
C LYS A 190 -9.58 -8.64 18.22
N GLY A 191 -8.49 -8.25 17.57
CA GLY A 191 -7.17 -8.20 18.20
C GLY A 191 -6.52 -9.57 18.40
N THR A 192 -6.99 -10.60 17.73
CA THR A 192 -6.52 -11.97 17.85
C THR A 192 -5.48 -12.37 16.82
N LYS A 193 -5.31 -11.55 15.76
CA LYS A 193 -4.37 -11.81 14.69
C LYS A 193 -3.53 -10.58 14.41
N LEU A 194 -2.20 -10.74 14.44
CA LEU A 194 -1.26 -9.72 13.98
C LEU A 194 -1.15 -9.80 12.46
N ILE A 195 -1.53 -8.72 11.78
CA ILE A 195 -1.52 -8.62 10.32
C ILE A 195 -0.23 -8.01 9.79
N TRP A 196 0.25 -6.94 10.45
CA TRP A 196 1.37 -6.15 9.95
C TRP A 196 1.89 -5.24 11.06
N ALA A 197 3.15 -4.83 10.94
CA ALA A 197 3.76 -3.84 11.82
C ALA A 197 4.32 -2.69 10.99
N VAL A 198 4.24 -1.46 11.52
CA VAL A 198 4.82 -0.30 10.86
C VAL A 198 6.32 -0.51 10.62
N PRO A 199 6.82 -0.21 9.41
CA PRO A 199 8.20 -0.56 9.03
C PRO A 199 9.30 0.02 9.91
N ALA A 200 9.11 1.21 10.47
CA ALA A 200 10.13 1.86 11.29
C ALA A 200 10.28 1.27 12.70
N LYS A 201 9.40 0.36 13.12
CA LYS A 201 9.40 -0.22 14.46
C LYS A 201 10.50 -1.28 14.61
N ASN A 202 11.42 -1.08 15.55
CA ASN A 202 12.57 -1.95 15.75
C ASN A 202 12.28 -3.18 16.61
N LYS A 203 11.45 -3.02 17.63
CA LYS A 203 11.08 -4.09 18.58
C LYS A 203 9.57 -4.33 18.48
N ILE A 204 9.20 -5.57 18.26
CA ILE A 204 7.80 -5.98 18.20
C ILE A 204 7.44 -6.72 19.48
N THR A 205 6.48 -6.20 20.21
CA THR A 205 5.85 -6.89 21.33
C THR A 205 4.45 -7.30 20.90
N VAL A 206 4.28 -8.59 20.66
CA VAL A 206 2.97 -9.12 20.26
C VAL A 206 2.03 -9.08 21.45
N PRO A 207 0.85 -8.42 21.34
CA PRO A 207 -0.10 -8.32 22.44
C PRO A 207 -0.58 -9.68 22.93
N ASP A 208 -0.93 -9.77 24.22
CA ASP A 208 -1.43 -11.00 24.83
C ASP A 208 -2.75 -11.51 24.27
N SER A 209 -3.52 -10.65 23.59
CA SER A 209 -4.76 -11.04 22.91
C SER A 209 -4.50 -11.86 21.63
N VAL A 210 -3.30 -11.75 21.05
CA VAL A 210 -2.97 -12.35 19.75
C VAL A 210 -2.74 -13.85 19.88
N THR A 211 -3.48 -14.62 19.11
CA THR A 211 -3.35 -16.08 19.02
C THR A 211 -2.66 -16.54 17.74
N SER A 212 -2.65 -15.70 16.69
CA SER A 212 -2.00 -16.02 15.41
C SER A 212 -1.31 -14.81 14.81
N ILE A 213 -0.26 -15.09 14.06
CA ILE A 213 0.49 -14.11 13.28
C ILE A 213 0.30 -14.44 11.80
N ALA A 214 -0.14 -13.46 11.01
CA ALA A 214 -0.42 -13.64 9.59
C ALA A 214 0.85 -13.95 8.80
N ASP A 215 0.68 -14.61 7.67
CA ASP A 215 1.74 -14.77 6.68
C ASP A 215 2.36 -13.41 6.36
N ASN A 216 3.68 -13.34 6.26
CA ASN A 216 4.45 -12.14 5.92
C ASN A 216 4.34 -10.96 6.90
N ALA A 217 3.73 -11.12 8.06
CA ALA A 217 3.35 -10.01 8.95
C ALA A 217 4.51 -9.05 9.29
N LEU A 218 5.70 -9.56 9.54
CA LEU A 218 6.88 -8.78 9.92
C LEU A 218 7.98 -8.76 8.85
N LYS A 219 7.72 -9.31 7.67
CA LYS A 219 8.75 -9.51 6.64
C LYS A 219 9.30 -8.21 6.06
N ALA A 220 8.46 -7.19 5.92
CA ALA A 220 8.81 -5.96 5.23
C ALA A 220 9.41 -4.87 6.13
N GLY A 221 9.44 -5.07 7.45
CA GLY A 221 9.84 -4.05 8.41
C GLY A 221 11.31 -4.09 8.81
N LYS A 222 11.68 -3.19 9.71
CA LYS A 222 13.02 -3.06 10.30
C LYS A 222 13.21 -3.83 11.61
N ALA A 223 12.20 -4.55 12.07
CA ALA A 223 12.24 -5.20 13.36
C ALA A 223 13.48 -6.10 13.50
N THR A 224 14.17 -5.96 14.62
CA THR A 224 15.33 -6.78 14.97
C THR A 224 15.00 -7.80 16.06
N SER A 225 13.97 -7.55 16.84
CA SER A 225 13.52 -8.46 17.89
C SER A 225 12.01 -8.54 17.97
N VAL A 226 11.53 -9.73 18.31
CA VAL A 226 10.10 -10.03 18.45
C VAL A 226 9.89 -10.76 19.78
N TYR A 227 8.95 -10.26 20.58
CA TYR A 227 8.46 -10.94 21.76
C TYR A 227 7.07 -11.51 21.49
N LEU A 228 6.94 -12.82 21.56
CA LEU A 228 5.68 -13.53 21.38
C LEU A 228 4.92 -13.65 22.70
N GLY A 229 3.66 -13.21 22.68
CA GLY A 229 2.81 -13.23 23.85
C GLY A 229 2.40 -14.67 24.25
N LYS A 230 1.77 -14.78 25.42
CA LYS A 230 1.43 -16.08 26.04
C LYS A 230 0.38 -16.89 25.27
N LYS A 231 -0.41 -16.26 24.38
CA LYS A 231 -1.50 -16.91 23.64
C LYS A 231 -1.18 -17.25 22.18
N VAL A 232 -0.02 -16.87 21.68
CA VAL A 232 0.36 -17.15 20.29
C VAL A 232 0.47 -18.66 20.08
N LYS A 233 -0.33 -19.18 19.14
CA LYS A 233 -0.40 -20.61 18.79
C LYS A 233 0.05 -20.89 17.38
N MET A 234 -0.18 -19.94 16.47
CA MET A 234 0.08 -20.10 15.05
C MET A 234 0.93 -18.95 14.53
N ILE A 235 1.98 -19.31 13.81
CA ILE A 235 2.84 -18.35 13.13
C ILE A 235 2.76 -18.66 11.64
N GLY A 236 2.28 -17.71 10.84
CA GLY A 236 2.10 -17.88 9.41
C GLY A 236 3.42 -18.01 8.66
N LYS A 237 3.32 -18.41 7.40
CA LYS A 237 4.47 -18.56 6.51
C LYS A 237 5.20 -17.21 6.37
N ASP A 238 6.53 -17.25 6.54
CA ASP A 238 7.40 -16.07 6.45
C ASP A 238 7.00 -14.90 7.36
N ALA A 239 6.18 -15.15 8.37
CA ALA A 239 5.68 -14.11 9.27
C ALA A 239 6.80 -13.40 10.04
N ILE A 240 7.81 -14.15 10.47
CA ILE A 240 8.97 -13.66 11.22
C ILE A 240 10.25 -13.77 10.36
N ALA A 241 10.13 -14.25 9.14
CA ALA A 241 11.27 -14.44 8.26
C ALA A 241 11.84 -13.09 7.82
N GLY A 242 13.09 -12.86 8.13
CA GLY A 242 13.82 -11.67 7.69
C GLY A 242 15.23 -11.72 8.23
N LYS A 243 16.19 -11.33 7.41
CA LYS A 243 17.60 -11.26 7.80
C LYS A 243 17.87 -10.28 8.96
N LYS A 244 16.88 -9.42 9.29
CA LYS A 244 17.02 -8.38 10.32
C LYS A 244 16.59 -8.84 11.70
N ILE A 245 15.69 -9.84 11.79
CA ILE A 245 15.22 -10.34 13.07
C ILE A 245 16.27 -11.33 13.61
N THR A 246 16.97 -10.89 14.64
CA THR A 246 18.05 -11.66 15.26
C THR A 246 17.65 -12.26 16.61
N LYS A 247 16.55 -11.81 17.18
CA LYS A 247 16.07 -12.25 18.49
C LYS A 247 14.55 -12.48 18.48
N VAL A 248 14.15 -13.70 18.82
CA VAL A 248 12.75 -14.06 19.08
C VAL A 248 12.66 -14.57 20.51
N SER A 249 11.82 -13.93 21.31
CA SER A 249 11.55 -14.33 22.70
C SER A 249 10.11 -14.81 22.82
N ILE A 250 9.90 -15.82 23.64
CA ILE A 250 8.58 -16.41 23.87
C ILE A 250 8.21 -16.21 25.34
N ALA A 251 6.99 -15.78 25.61
CA ALA A 251 6.51 -15.64 26.98
C ALA A 251 6.60 -16.97 27.73
N LYS A 252 7.09 -16.95 28.96
CA LYS A 252 7.24 -18.15 29.81
C LYS A 252 5.94 -18.93 29.99
N LYS A 253 4.79 -18.22 29.94
CA LYS A 253 3.46 -18.81 30.05
C LYS A 253 2.88 -19.35 28.74
N ASN A 254 3.60 -19.19 27.62
CA ASN A 254 3.19 -19.74 26.34
C ASN A 254 3.51 -21.24 26.30
N LYS A 255 2.49 -22.07 26.42
CA LYS A 255 2.62 -23.53 26.39
C LYS A 255 2.45 -24.14 25.00
N SER A 256 2.00 -23.36 24.02
CA SER A 256 1.66 -23.88 22.69
C SER A 256 2.87 -23.98 21.76
N ILE A 257 3.74 -22.97 21.74
CA ILE A 257 4.93 -22.93 20.88
C ILE A 257 6.08 -23.74 21.48
N ALA A 258 6.22 -23.75 22.82
CA ALA A 258 7.25 -24.49 23.51
C ALA A 258 7.23 -26.02 23.28
N LYS A 259 6.08 -26.53 22.78
CA LYS A 259 5.93 -27.97 22.44
C LYS A 259 6.29 -28.30 20.99
N GLN A 260 6.57 -27.30 20.18
CA GLN A 260 6.88 -27.47 18.74
C GLN A 260 8.35 -27.20 18.43
N GLY A 261 9.13 -26.80 19.39
CA GLY A 261 10.57 -26.53 19.27
C GLY A 261 11.47 -27.74 19.51
#